data_194a8ae7206d03ac26ae42bf02707de3
#
_entry.id   194a8ae7206d03ac26ae42bf02707de3
#
_cell.length_a   1.000
_cell.length_b   1.000
_cell.length_c   1.000
_cell.angle_alpha   90.00
_cell.angle_beta   90.00
_cell.angle_gamma   90.00
#
_symmetry.space_group_name_H-M   'P 1'
#
loop_
_entity.id
_entity.type
_entity.pdbx_description
1 polymer ?
#
loop_
_entity_poly.entity_id
_entity_poly.type
_entity_poly.pdbx_seq_one_letter_code
_entity_poly.pdbx_strand_id
1 'polypeptide(L)'
;VGWHPDVVDYAKWPGLTPEKLEAALRSDEATLNELGYAASIHLIRDGTTAAAELADLLKATPVDVVMIGAGVRRDEDHFLVFEQLINAVHAHAPKARIAFNTGPKDSLAAVQRWG
;
A
#
# COMPACT_ATOMS: atom_id res chain seq x y z
N VAL A 1 1.17 -1.05 0.51
CA VAL A 1 1.66 0.33 0.70
C VAL A 1 0.46 1.26 0.82
N GLY A 2 0.40 2.02 1.88
CA GLY A 2 -0.68 2.98 2.10
C GLY A 2 -0.28 4.08 3.07
N TRP A 3 -1.16 5.06 3.22
CA TRP A 3 -0.95 6.10 4.22
C TRP A 3 -1.13 5.53 5.63
N HIS A 4 -0.29 5.99 6.56
CA HIS A 4 -0.49 5.69 7.98
C HIS A 4 -1.84 6.29 8.43
N PRO A 5 -2.62 5.58 9.27
CA PRO A 5 -3.91 6.09 9.74
C PRO A 5 -3.86 7.50 10.36
N ASP A 6 -2.74 7.88 10.96
CA ASP A 6 -2.58 9.20 11.59
C ASP A 6 -2.46 10.35 10.58
N VAL A 7 -2.15 10.07 9.30
CA VAL A 7 -1.94 11.12 8.29
C VAL A 7 -2.99 11.13 7.19
N VAL A 8 -3.99 10.25 7.25
CA VAL A 8 -5.08 10.19 6.27
C VAL A 8 -6.01 11.40 6.43
N ASP A 9 -6.39 12.00 5.31
CA ASP A 9 -7.45 13.01 5.29
C ASP A 9 -8.82 12.32 5.22
N TYR A 10 -9.43 12.11 6.38
CA TYR A 10 -10.70 11.41 6.48
C TYR A 10 -11.90 12.17 5.88
N ALA A 11 -11.75 13.46 5.59
CA ALA A 11 -12.77 14.21 4.88
C ALA A 11 -12.97 13.67 3.45
N LYS A 12 -11.95 13.07 2.86
CA LYS A 12 -12.00 12.45 1.51
C LYS A 12 -12.63 11.06 1.51
N TRP A 13 -12.82 10.45 2.68
CA TRP A 13 -13.27 9.07 2.84
C TRP A 13 -14.43 9.00 3.84
N PRO A 14 -15.65 9.41 3.43
CA PRO A 14 -16.81 9.39 4.35
C PRO A 14 -17.04 8.02 4.97
N GLY A 15 -17.24 8.00 6.28
CA GLY A 15 -17.47 6.75 7.04
C GLY A 15 -16.22 6.02 7.48
N LEU A 16 -15.04 6.39 6.99
CA LEU A 16 -13.78 5.82 7.44
C LEU A 16 -13.29 6.57 8.69
N THR A 17 -12.73 5.83 9.65
CA THR A 17 -12.09 6.38 10.86
C THR A 17 -10.69 5.77 10.99
N PRO A 18 -9.78 6.39 11.78
CA PRO A 18 -8.46 5.79 12.03
C PRO A 18 -8.56 4.37 12.57
N GLU A 19 -9.50 4.10 13.47
CA GLU A 19 -9.70 2.78 14.07
C GLU A 19 -10.16 1.76 13.05
N LYS A 20 -11.09 2.13 12.16
CA LYS A 20 -11.58 1.26 11.09
C LYS A 20 -10.48 0.95 10.08
N LEU A 21 -9.68 1.95 9.72
CA LEU A 21 -8.57 1.75 8.78
C LEU A 21 -7.51 0.84 9.38
N GLU A 22 -7.10 1.08 10.62
CA GLU A 22 -6.12 0.23 11.31
C GLU A 22 -6.60 -1.22 11.39
N ALA A 23 -7.86 -1.42 11.77
CA ALA A 23 -8.45 -2.76 11.86
C ALA A 23 -8.47 -3.46 10.50
N ALA A 24 -8.82 -2.74 9.43
CA ALA A 24 -8.85 -3.30 8.08
C ALA A 24 -7.44 -3.70 7.61
N LEU A 25 -6.45 -2.86 7.85
CA LEU A 25 -5.06 -3.14 7.48
C LEU A 25 -4.52 -4.38 8.21
N ARG A 26 -4.76 -4.49 9.51
CA ARG A 26 -4.30 -5.65 10.30
C ARG A 26 -5.04 -6.93 9.92
N SER A 27 -6.32 -6.84 9.62
CA SER A 27 -7.11 -7.98 9.14
C SER A 27 -6.61 -8.48 7.80
N ASP A 28 -6.32 -7.59 6.86
CA ASP A 28 -5.80 -7.95 5.55
C ASP A 28 -4.42 -8.61 5.65
N GLU A 29 -3.53 -8.05 6.45
CA GLU A 29 -2.21 -8.63 6.70
C GLU A 29 -2.31 -10.05 7.27
N ALA A 30 -3.15 -10.24 8.29
CA ALA A 30 -3.36 -11.53 8.91
C ALA A 30 -3.95 -12.55 7.92
N THR A 31 -4.96 -12.16 7.15
CA THR A 31 -5.60 -13.03 6.17
C THR A 31 -4.64 -13.45 5.07
N LEU A 32 -3.85 -12.53 4.55
CA LEU A 32 -2.85 -12.84 3.52
C LEU A 32 -1.81 -13.82 4.04
N ASN A 33 -1.33 -13.64 5.26
CA ASN A 33 -0.35 -14.55 5.86
C ASN A 33 -0.97 -15.94 6.12
N GLU A 34 -2.23 -16.02 6.53
CA GLU A 34 -2.96 -17.28 6.68
C GLU A 34 -3.09 -18.04 5.37
N LEU A 35 -3.21 -17.31 4.25
CA LEU A 35 -3.30 -17.89 2.90
C LEU A 35 -1.94 -18.30 2.31
N GLY A 36 -0.86 -18.10 3.06
CA GLY A 36 0.47 -18.50 2.64
C GLY A 36 1.31 -17.41 2.00
N TYR A 37 0.80 -16.18 1.86
CA TYR A 37 1.62 -15.07 1.44
C TYR A 37 2.50 -14.60 2.61
N ALA A 38 3.72 -14.18 2.33
CA ALA A 38 4.57 -13.52 3.33
C ALA A 38 4.29 -12.02 3.24
N ALA A 39 3.16 -11.59 3.78
CA ALA A 39 2.66 -10.23 3.63
C ALA A 39 3.14 -9.32 4.76
N SER A 40 3.53 -8.11 4.41
CA SER A 40 3.80 -7.03 5.36
C SER A 40 3.20 -5.73 4.83
N ILE A 41 2.89 -4.82 5.74
CA ILE A 41 2.32 -3.53 5.40
C ILE A 41 3.38 -2.45 5.58
N HIS A 42 3.55 -1.61 4.55
CA HIS A 42 4.35 -0.40 4.63
C HIS A 42 3.44 0.82 4.70
N LEU A 43 3.53 1.56 5.79
CA LEU A 43 2.69 2.74 6.05
C LEU A 43 3.51 4.02 5.90
N ILE A 44 3.00 4.95 5.10
CA ILE A 44 3.65 6.21 4.78
C ILE A 44 3.19 7.28 5.76
N ARG A 45 4.12 7.93 6.44
CA ARG A 45 3.85 9.09 7.28
C ARG A 45 4.19 10.42 6.57
N ASP A 46 5.21 10.39 5.71
CA ASP A 46 5.71 11.57 5.02
C ASP A 46 5.90 11.24 3.53
N GLY A 47 5.14 11.91 2.68
CA GLY A 47 5.21 11.71 1.24
C GLY A 47 6.56 12.06 0.64
N THR A 48 7.35 12.94 1.28
CA THR A 48 8.67 13.33 0.76
C THR A 48 9.72 12.24 0.92
N THR A 49 9.53 11.28 1.83
CA THR A 49 10.45 10.17 2.08
C THR A 49 9.90 8.82 1.64
N ALA A 50 8.64 8.77 1.21
CA ALA A 50 7.91 7.54 0.95
C ALA A 50 8.59 6.64 -0.08
N ALA A 51 8.99 7.20 -1.22
CA ALA A 51 9.63 6.43 -2.29
C ALA A 51 11.00 5.89 -1.88
N ALA A 52 11.79 6.67 -1.15
CA ALA A 52 13.10 6.23 -0.66
C ALA A 52 12.96 5.11 0.35
N GLU A 53 11.99 5.19 1.25
CA GLU A 53 11.70 4.15 2.23
C GLU A 53 11.26 2.85 1.55
N LEU A 54 10.37 2.95 0.55
CA LEU A 54 9.94 1.78 -0.22
C LEU A 54 11.10 1.16 -1.00
N ALA A 55 11.94 1.98 -1.62
CA ALA A 55 13.13 1.51 -2.31
C ALA A 55 14.05 0.70 -1.40
N ASP A 56 14.30 1.18 -0.18
CA ASP A 56 15.13 0.48 0.80
C ASP A 56 14.52 -0.87 1.21
N LEU A 57 13.20 -0.92 1.41
CA LEU A 57 12.51 -2.17 1.70
C LEU A 57 12.62 -3.17 0.56
N LEU A 58 12.43 -2.74 -0.67
CA LEU A 58 12.47 -3.61 -1.84
C LEU A 58 13.87 -4.14 -2.13
N LYS A 59 14.90 -3.36 -1.82
CA LYS A 59 16.29 -3.81 -1.91
C LYS A 59 16.62 -4.86 -0.85
N ALA A 60 16.07 -4.70 0.35
CA ALA A 60 16.35 -5.59 1.48
C ALA A 60 15.57 -6.90 1.40
N THR A 61 14.34 -6.86 0.87
CA THR A 61 13.44 -8.02 0.86
C THR A 61 12.75 -8.12 -0.50
N PRO A 62 13.12 -9.10 -1.34
CA PRO A 62 12.42 -9.33 -2.60
C PRO A 62 10.95 -9.68 -2.37
N VAL A 63 10.09 -9.15 -3.21
CA VAL A 63 8.64 -9.40 -3.14
C VAL A 63 8.11 -9.77 -4.53
N ASP A 64 6.99 -10.50 -4.56
CA ASP A 64 6.34 -10.92 -5.80
C ASP A 64 5.23 -9.95 -6.23
N VAL A 65 4.59 -9.30 -5.27
CA VAL A 65 3.50 -8.35 -5.50
C VAL A 65 3.68 -7.15 -4.58
N VAL A 66 3.56 -5.96 -5.15
CA VAL A 66 3.45 -4.72 -4.39
C VAL A 66 2.05 -4.16 -4.62
N MET A 67 1.25 -4.08 -3.57
CA MET A 67 -0.09 -3.49 -3.64
C MET A 67 -0.04 -2.06 -3.11
N ILE A 68 -0.50 -1.12 -3.91
CA ILE A 68 -0.58 0.29 -3.55
C ILE A 68 -2.04 0.66 -3.34
N GLY A 69 -2.36 1.16 -2.17
CA GLY A 69 -3.74 1.42 -1.77
C GLY A 69 -4.39 2.59 -2.51
N ALA A 70 -5.70 2.54 -2.62
CA ALA A 70 -6.51 3.57 -3.27
C ALA A 70 -6.33 4.93 -2.60
N GLY A 71 -6.07 4.97 -1.30
CA GLY A 71 -5.82 6.21 -0.57
C GLY A 71 -4.59 6.99 -1.08
N VAL A 72 -3.60 6.28 -1.61
CA VAL A 72 -2.43 6.89 -2.26
C VAL A 72 -2.75 7.18 -3.73
N ARG A 73 -3.25 6.17 -4.45
CA ARG A 73 -3.47 6.23 -5.90
C ARG A 73 -4.50 7.30 -6.30
N ARG A 74 -5.55 7.47 -5.51
CA ARG A 74 -6.67 8.39 -5.81
C ARG A 74 -6.56 9.74 -5.14
N ASP A 75 -5.45 10.03 -4.48
CA ASP A 75 -5.22 11.30 -3.81
C ASP A 75 -4.60 12.28 -4.80
N GLU A 76 -5.43 13.13 -5.39
CA GLU A 76 -5.01 14.12 -6.40
C GLU A 76 -4.01 15.13 -5.83
N ASP A 77 -4.09 15.43 -4.55
CA ASP A 77 -3.16 16.36 -3.89
C ASP A 77 -1.76 15.76 -3.75
N HIS A 78 -1.65 14.44 -3.82
CA HIS A 78 -0.40 13.70 -3.66
C HIS A 78 -0.10 12.76 -4.83
N PHE A 79 -0.56 13.11 -6.04
CA PHE A 79 -0.32 12.24 -7.20
C PHE A 79 1.17 11.99 -7.44
N LEU A 80 2.03 12.97 -7.14
CA LEU A 80 3.47 12.83 -7.30
C LEU A 80 4.05 11.77 -6.38
N VAL A 81 3.53 11.63 -5.17
CA VAL A 81 3.91 10.54 -4.27
C VAL A 81 3.61 9.19 -4.91
N PHE A 82 2.42 9.05 -5.49
CA PHE A 82 2.03 7.83 -6.19
C PHE A 82 2.98 7.53 -7.36
N GLU A 83 3.27 8.52 -8.20
CA GLU A 83 4.19 8.38 -9.33
C GLU A 83 5.57 7.95 -8.86
N GLN A 84 6.10 8.56 -7.80
CA GLN A 84 7.39 8.22 -7.24
C GLN A 84 7.42 6.79 -6.67
N LEU A 85 6.33 6.33 -6.04
CA LEU A 85 6.22 4.96 -5.55
C LEU A 85 6.23 3.95 -6.69
N ILE A 86 5.50 4.22 -7.77
CA ILE A 86 5.49 3.35 -8.95
C ILE A 86 6.90 3.22 -9.52
N ASN A 87 7.62 4.34 -9.64
CA ASN A 87 8.97 4.32 -10.16
C ASN A 87 9.97 3.64 -9.23
N ALA A 88 9.77 3.72 -7.92
CA ALA A 88 10.57 2.98 -6.95
C ALA A 88 10.40 1.46 -7.12
N VAL A 89 9.17 0.99 -7.32
CA VAL A 89 8.89 -0.42 -7.59
C VAL A 89 9.54 -0.85 -8.91
N HIS A 90 9.36 -0.06 -9.95
CA HIS A 90 9.94 -0.35 -11.28
C HIS A 90 11.46 -0.45 -11.23
N ALA A 91 12.12 0.42 -10.48
CA ALA A 91 13.57 0.46 -10.39
C ALA A 91 14.16 -0.66 -9.51
N HIS A 92 13.48 -0.98 -8.39
CA HIS A 92 14.05 -1.84 -7.34
C HIS A 92 13.38 -3.19 -7.19
N ALA A 93 12.22 -3.40 -7.81
CA ALA A 93 11.53 -4.68 -7.86
C ALA A 93 10.92 -4.90 -9.25
N PRO A 94 11.74 -4.91 -10.32
CA PRO A 94 11.23 -4.92 -11.70
C PRO A 94 10.46 -6.18 -12.06
N LYS A 95 10.62 -7.26 -11.30
CA LYS A 95 9.90 -8.53 -11.52
C LYS A 95 8.61 -8.63 -10.72
N ALA A 96 8.39 -7.73 -9.76
CA ALA A 96 7.17 -7.73 -8.97
C ALA A 96 5.98 -7.27 -9.80
N ARG A 97 4.83 -7.86 -9.53
CA ARG A 97 3.56 -7.36 -10.06
C ARG A 97 3.11 -6.19 -9.20
N ILE A 98 2.49 -5.20 -9.82
CA ILE A 98 1.92 -4.06 -9.10
C ILE A 98 0.40 -4.23 -9.09
N ALA A 99 -0.19 -4.21 -7.90
CA ALA A 99 -1.63 -4.37 -7.71
C ALA A 99 -2.22 -3.10 -7.08
N PHE A 100 -3.47 -2.86 -7.38
CA PHE A 100 -4.21 -1.72 -6.81
C PHE A 100 -5.53 -2.22 -6.27
N ASN A 101 -5.89 -1.77 -5.07
CA ASN A 101 -7.26 -1.93 -4.59
C ASN A 101 -8.11 -0.72 -4.99
N THR A 102 -9.41 -0.81 -4.80
CA THR A 102 -10.35 0.31 -5.02
C THR A 102 -10.78 0.95 -3.72
N GLY A 103 -10.46 0.35 -2.60
CA GLY A 103 -10.76 0.80 -1.25
C GLY A 103 -10.25 -0.20 -0.22
N PRO A 104 -10.51 0.04 1.09
CA PRO A 104 -10.00 -0.84 2.15
C PRO A 104 -10.57 -2.26 2.14
N LYS A 105 -11.65 -2.49 1.40
CA LYS A 105 -12.39 -3.77 1.43
C LYS A 105 -11.91 -4.80 0.42
N ASP A 106 -11.13 -4.40 -0.59
CA ASP A 106 -10.75 -5.29 -1.71
C ASP A 106 -9.24 -5.50 -1.86
N SER A 107 -8.46 -5.22 -0.81
CA SER A 107 -7.00 -5.42 -0.83
C SER A 107 -6.64 -6.89 -1.09
N LEU A 108 -7.34 -7.82 -0.45
CA LEU A 108 -7.12 -9.25 -0.65
C LEU A 108 -7.33 -9.66 -2.10
N ALA A 109 -8.44 -9.24 -2.69
CA ALA A 109 -8.75 -9.52 -4.09
C ALA A 109 -7.70 -8.93 -5.04
N ALA A 110 -7.22 -7.72 -4.74
CA ALA A 110 -6.18 -7.07 -5.53
C ALA A 110 -4.89 -7.89 -5.56
N VAL A 111 -4.44 -8.37 -4.41
CA VAL A 111 -3.24 -9.20 -4.32
C VAL A 111 -3.46 -10.54 -5.03
N GLN A 112 -4.60 -11.18 -4.83
CA GLN A 112 -4.91 -12.48 -5.43
C GLN A 112 -4.99 -12.46 -6.96
N ARG A 113 -5.33 -11.31 -7.56
CA ARG A 113 -5.35 -11.18 -9.04
C ARG A 113 -3.96 -11.43 -9.64
N TRP A 114 -2.90 -11.11 -8.94
CA TRP A 114 -1.53 -11.11 -9.46
C TRP A 114 -0.59 -12.06 -8.73
N GLY A 115 -0.96 -12.47 -7.55
CA GLY A 115 -0.19 -13.38 -6.69
C GLY A 115 -0.90 -14.71 -6.38
#